data_bed0bcd2213117a709bcad91d8ac53b9
#
_entry.id   bed0bcd2213117a709bcad91d8ac53b9
#
_cell.length_a   1.000
_cell.length_b   1.000
_cell.length_c   1.000
_cell.angle_alpha   90.00
_cell.angle_beta   90.00
_cell.angle_gamma   90.00
#
_symmetry.space_group_name_H-M   'P 1'
#
loop_
_entity.id
_entity.type
_entity.pdbx_description
1 polymer ?
#
loop_
_entity_poly.entity_id
_entity_poly.type
_entity_poly.pdbx_seq_one_letter_code
_entity_poly.pdbx_strand_id
1 'polypeptide(L)'
;MSNSYAFHTLDVFTDTIFGGNPLAVLTDARGLSTEQMQQICREFNLSETVFVLPPEDASHTRRLRIFTPGRELPFAGHPTVGTAFLLAATGMIPLTEGETRIVLGEGVGPVPVMIRVENGKPVSAQLTTAQAPEFRNDAPTAPEIASLLSLNVSDVSTTSLKAEAVSCGVPFLIAPLTSRDAVSRAKLDRATWEKVLANGWTKEVYLFDASAVSTGGAIRARMFAPGLGIGEDPATGSAAACLAAYLAKHASGGAALSWTVEQGFEMGRPSILSLSAEKSDGKIGAVRVAGKSVLVSEGSLRVG
;
A
#
# COMPACT_ATOMS: atom_id res chain seq x y z
N MET A 1 -19.79 22.05 -23.38
CA MET A 1 -18.46 21.74 -23.93
C MET A 1 -17.87 20.69 -23.03
N SER A 2 -17.46 19.53 -23.57
CA SER A 2 -16.79 18.48 -22.77
C SER A 2 -15.37 18.95 -22.41
N ASN A 3 -15.04 18.91 -21.14
CA ASN A 3 -13.69 19.18 -20.67
C ASN A 3 -12.80 17.95 -20.92
N SER A 4 -11.53 18.16 -21.27
CA SER A 4 -10.55 17.09 -21.46
C SER A 4 -9.54 17.12 -20.33
N TYR A 5 -9.30 15.96 -19.71
CA TYR A 5 -8.37 15.79 -18.59
C TYR A 5 -7.26 14.79 -18.98
N ALA A 6 -6.03 15.20 -18.81
CA ALA A 6 -4.88 14.32 -19.04
C ALA A 6 -4.81 13.26 -17.93
N PHE A 7 -4.51 12.02 -18.31
CA PHE A 7 -4.26 10.94 -17.38
C PHE A 7 -2.98 10.19 -17.74
N HIS A 8 -2.40 9.55 -16.75
CA HIS A 8 -1.31 8.58 -16.90
C HIS A 8 -1.69 7.31 -16.16
N THR A 9 -1.24 6.17 -16.69
CA THR A 9 -1.23 4.94 -15.91
C THR A 9 0.21 4.52 -15.64
N LEU A 10 0.41 3.93 -14.48
CA LEU A 10 1.71 3.42 -14.06
C LEU A 10 1.54 2.15 -13.25
N ASP A 11 2.58 1.33 -13.22
CA ASP A 11 2.69 0.18 -12.32
C ASP A 11 3.61 0.55 -11.15
N VAL A 12 3.09 0.39 -9.93
CA VAL A 12 3.75 0.81 -8.69
C VAL A 12 4.33 -0.39 -7.95
N PHE A 13 5.47 -0.19 -7.28
CA PHE A 13 6.28 -1.22 -6.61
C PHE A 13 6.93 -2.22 -7.57
N THR A 14 7.26 -1.77 -8.77
CA THR A 14 7.95 -2.56 -9.78
C THR A 14 8.81 -1.64 -10.67
N ASP A 15 9.79 -2.19 -11.35
CA ASP A 15 10.52 -1.56 -12.46
C ASP A 15 10.21 -2.22 -13.81
N THR A 16 9.26 -3.15 -13.82
CA THR A 16 8.87 -3.91 -15.00
C THR A 16 7.41 -3.61 -15.37
N ILE A 17 7.17 -3.17 -16.59
CA ILE A 17 5.81 -2.93 -17.12
C ILE A 17 4.97 -4.21 -16.99
N PHE A 18 3.71 -4.04 -16.54
CA PHE A 18 2.75 -5.09 -16.26
C PHE A 18 3.06 -5.94 -15.01
N GLY A 19 4.08 -5.56 -14.21
CA GLY A 19 4.23 -5.97 -12.81
C GLY A 19 3.50 -5.02 -11.87
N GLY A 20 3.80 -5.07 -10.57
CA GLY A 20 3.36 -4.08 -9.59
C GLY A 20 1.84 -3.90 -9.45
N ASN A 21 1.45 -2.82 -8.81
CA ASN A 21 0.04 -2.42 -8.66
C ASN A 21 -0.30 -1.32 -9.67
N PRO A 22 -1.28 -1.55 -10.57
CA PRO A 22 -1.66 -0.56 -11.58
C PRO A 22 -2.38 0.63 -10.94
N LEU A 23 -2.02 1.83 -11.37
CA LEU A 23 -2.58 3.09 -10.88
C LEU A 23 -2.93 4.00 -12.05
N ALA A 24 -4.10 4.62 -12.01
CA ALA A 24 -4.45 5.74 -12.88
C ALA A 24 -4.34 7.05 -12.11
N VAL A 25 -3.75 8.08 -12.73
CA VAL A 25 -3.58 9.40 -12.14
C VAL A 25 -4.01 10.49 -13.13
N LEU A 26 -4.99 11.29 -12.72
CA LEU A 26 -5.30 12.55 -13.41
C LEU A 26 -4.46 13.65 -12.77
N THR A 27 -3.50 14.19 -13.53
CA THR A 27 -2.46 15.10 -13.01
C THR A 27 -2.95 16.53 -12.78
N ASP A 28 -4.13 16.88 -13.29
CA ASP A 28 -4.89 18.11 -12.97
C ASP A 28 -6.37 17.80 -12.98
N ALA A 29 -6.94 17.66 -11.81
CA ALA A 29 -8.36 17.33 -11.63
C ALA A 29 -9.23 18.54 -11.25
N ARG A 30 -8.74 19.77 -11.45
CA ARG A 30 -9.53 21.00 -11.17
C ARG A 30 -10.82 21.01 -11.96
N GLY A 31 -11.92 21.33 -11.30
CA GLY A 31 -13.24 21.41 -11.90
C GLY A 31 -14.05 20.10 -11.93
N LEU A 32 -13.44 18.95 -11.59
CA LEU A 32 -14.18 17.70 -11.41
C LEU A 32 -14.94 17.69 -10.09
N SER A 33 -16.21 17.28 -10.13
CA SER A 33 -16.98 16.99 -8.92
C SER A 33 -16.56 15.63 -8.31
N THR A 34 -16.95 15.41 -7.06
CA THR A 34 -16.73 14.12 -6.38
C THR A 34 -17.37 12.95 -7.14
N GLU A 35 -18.60 13.18 -7.66
CA GLU A 35 -19.34 12.19 -8.42
C GLU A 35 -18.62 11.86 -9.74
N GLN A 36 -18.09 12.86 -10.43
CA GLN A 36 -17.32 12.67 -11.67
C GLN A 36 -16.00 11.91 -11.37
N MET A 37 -15.29 12.25 -10.29
CA MET A 37 -14.10 11.51 -9.87
C MET A 37 -14.43 10.04 -9.59
N GLN A 38 -15.55 9.76 -8.89
CA GLN A 38 -15.98 8.40 -8.63
C GLN A 38 -16.39 7.65 -9.90
N GLN A 39 -17.03 8.31 -10.86
CA GLN A 39 -17.38 7.73 -12.17
C GLN A 39 -16.13 7.40 -12.99
N ILE A 40 -15.18 8.31 -13.05
CA ILE A 40 -13.88 8.11 -13.74
C ILE A 40 -13.12 6.93 -13.13
N CYS A 41 -13.10 6.82 -11.79
CA CYS A 41 -12.46 5.68 -11.12
C CYS A 41 -13.11 4.35 -11.52
N ARG A 42 -14.44 4.30 -11.61
CA ARG A 42 -15.16 3.10 -12.08
C ARG A 42 -14.87 2.78 -13.54
N GLU A 43 -14.71 3.79 -14.39
CA GLU A 43 -14.37 3.60 -15.80
C GLU A 43 -12.98 2.99 -15.99
N PHE A 44 -11.97 3.48 -15.24
CA PHE A 44 -10.64 2.86 -15.22
C PHE A 44 -10.66 1.45 -14.66
N ASN A 45 -11.53 1.19 -13.69
CA ASN A 45 -11.69 -0.12 -13.04
C ASN A 45 -10.38 -0.73 -12.52
N LEU A 46 -9.45 0.11 -12.09
CA LEU A 46 -8.25 -0.26 -11.35
C LEU A 46 -8.53 -0.26 -9.85
N SER A 47 -7.62 -0.81 -9.05
CA SER A 47 -7.75 -0.82 -7.58
C SER A 47 -8.01 0.59 -7.06
N GLU A 48 -7.21 1.57 -7.52
CA GLU A 48 -7.39 3.00 -7.21
C GLU A 48 -7.12 3.90 -8.41
N THR A 49 -7.74 5.08 -8.35
CA THR A 49 -7.48 6.22 -9.23
C THR A 49 -7.22 7.46 -8.40
N VAL A 50 -6.18 8.21 -8.75
CA VAL A 50 -5.78 9.44 -8.06
C VAL A 50 -6.15 10.67 -8.86
N PHE A 51 -6.67 11.68 -8.16
CA PHE A 51 -6.97 13.00 -8.68
C PHE A 51 -6.07 14.02 -7.99
N VAL A 52 -5.16 14.61 -8.77
CA VAL A 52 -4.22 15.62 -8.27
C VAL A 52 -4.86 17.00 -8.35
N LEU A 53 -4.82 17.71 -7.25
CA LEU A 53 -5.39 19.05 -7.08
C LEU A 53 -4.32 20.02 -6.57
N PRO A 54 -4.52 21.34 -6.72
CA PRO A 54 -3.73 22.34 -6.02
C PRO A 54 -3.74 22.08 -4.50
N PRO A 55 -2.65 22.39 -3.80
CA PRO A 55 -2.60 22.23 -2.36
C PRO A 55 -3.58 23.17 -1.67
N GLU A 56 -4.23 22.72 -0.59
CA GLU A 56 -5.06 23.57 0.28
C GLU A 56 -4.21 24.31 1.32
N ASP A 57 -3.06 23.75 1.68
CA ASP A 57 -2.06 24.35 2.56
C ASP A 57 -0.80 24.68 1.75
N ALA A 58 -0.27 25.88 1.92
CA ALA A 58 0.91 26.35 1.19
C ALA A 58 2.20 25.53 1.48
N SER A 59 2.23 24.79 2.60
CA SER A 59 3.32 23.88 2.93
C SER A 59 3.24 22.53 2.19
N HIS A 60 2.11 22.23 1.56
CA HIS A 60 1.93 21.01 0.78
C HIS A 60 2.30 21.25 -0.69
N THR A 61 2.88 20.25 -1.33
CA THR A 61 3.24 20.28 -2.76
C THR A 61 2.01 20.13 -3.64
N ARG A 62 1.13 19.17 -3.31
CA ARG A 62 -0.15 18.90 -3.99
C ARG A 62 -1.15 18.34 -2.99
N ARG A 63 -2.43 18.40 -3.36
CA ARG A 63 -3.49 17.63 -2.71
C ARG A 63 -3.84 16.43 -3.57
N LEU A 64 -4.03 15.27 -2.93
CA LEU A 64 -4.51 14.05 -3.59
C LEU A 64 -5.90 13.68 -3.07
N ARG A 65 -6.77 13.29 -4.00
CA ARG A 65 -8.00 12.56 -3.68
C ARG A 65 -7.88 11.18 -4.32
N ILE A 66 -8.13 10.14 -3.53
CA ILE A 66 -7.87 8.74 -3.89
C ILE A 66 -9.20 7.99 -3.86
N PHE A 67 -9.55 7.35 -4.97
CA PHE A 67 -10.81 6.62 -5.11
C PHE A 67 -10.56 5.17 -5.47
N THR A 68 -11.29 4.27 -4.83
CA THR A 68 -11.54 2.91 -5.32
C THR A 68 -12.81 2.93 -6.17
N PRO A 69 -13.14 1.89 -6.96
CA PRO A 69 -14.42 1.79 -7.65
C PRO A 69 -15.64 1.93 -6.73
N GLY A 70 -15.48 1.60 -5.43
CA GLY A 70 -16.55 1.66 -4.44
C GLY A 70 -16.70 3.00 -3.73
N ARG A 71 -15.59 3.67 -3.40
CA ARG A 71 -15.60 4.87 -2.54
C ARG A 71 -14.28 5.64 -2.57
N GLU A 72 -14.29 6.87 -2.07
CA GLU A 72 -13.09 7.63 -1.74
C GLU A 72 -12.42 7.06 -0.49
N LEU A 73 -11.09 7.02 -0.51
CA LEU A 73 -10.23 6.62 0.61
C LEU A 73 -9.50 7.85 1.17
N PRO A 74 -9.34 7.92 2.51
CA PRO A 74 -8.56 9.00 3.13
C PRO A 74 -7.06 8.89 2.91
N PHE A 75 -6.57 7.68 2.57
CA PHE A 75 -5.16 7.36 2.34
C PHE A 75 -5.04 6.03 1.60
N ALA A 76 -4.03 5.91 0.72
CA ALA A 76 -3.62 4.63 0.15
C ALA A 76 -2.13 4.65 -0.22
N GLY A 77 -1.42 3.54 0.05
CA GLY A 77 0.05 3.50 -0.02
C GLY A 77 0.60 3.57 -1.45
N HIS A 78 0.18 2.66 -2.34
CA HIS A 78 0.69 2.67 -3.72
C HIS A 78 0.23 3.90 -4.52
N PRO A 79 -0.98 4.47 -4.34
CA PRO A 79 -1.37 5.72 -4.96
C PRO A 79 -0.46 6.90 -4.60
N THR A 80 -0.08 7.00 -3.33
CA THR A 80 0.85 8.04 -2.84
C THR A 80 2.23 7.90 -3.45
N VAL A 81 2.83 6.69 -3.40
CA VAL A 81 4.16 6.40 -3.97
C VAL A 81 4.17 6.61 -5.49
N GLY A 82 3.18 6.07 -6.18
CA GLY A 82 3.06 6.16 -7.64
C GLY A 82 2.85 7.60 -8.12
N THR A 83 1.97 8.37 -7.46
CA THR A 83 1.72 9.77 -7.83
C THR A 83 2.94 10.63 -7.57
N ALA A 84 3.66 10.47 -6.46
CA ALA A 84 4.90 11.19 -6.19
C ALA A 84 5.96 10.92 -7.27
N PHE A 85 6.12 9.65 -7.65
CA PHE A 85 7.01 9.25 -8.74
C PHE A 85 6.59 9.89 -10.07
N LEU A 86 5.30 9.86 -10.41
CA LEU A 86 4.76 10.44 -11.64
C LEU A 86 5.01 11.94 -11.73
N LEU A 87 4.69 12.69 -10.67
CA LEU A 87 4.91 14.15 -10.63
C LEU A 87 6.38 14.51 -10.84
N ALA A 88 7.29 13.69 -10.33
CA ALA A 88 8.71 13.81 -10.54
C ALA A 88 9.12 13.47 -11.99
N ALA A 89 8.66 12.34 -12.51
CA ALA A 89 9.02 11.84 -13.84
C ALA A 89 8.51 12.73 -14.98
N THR A 90 7.39 13.43 -14.76
CA THR A 90 6.78 14.36 -15.74
C THR A 90 7.23 15.79 -15.56
N GLY A 91 8.16 16.08 -14.63
CA GLY A 91 8.68 17.44 -14.40
C GLY A 91 7.67 18.39 -13.72
N MET A 92 6.59 17.88 -13.14
CA MET A 92 5.59 18.70 -12.43
C MET A 92 6.05 19.18 -11.06
N ILE A 93 7.16 18.66 -10.57
CA ILE A 93 7.88 19.12 -9.39
C ILE A 93 9.37 19.24 -9.72
N PRO A 94 10.08 20.23 -9.16
CA PRO A 94 11.52 20.34 -9.31
C PRO A 94 12.21 19.19 -8.58
N LEU A 95 13.29 18.67 -9.19
CA LEU A 95 14.09 17.59 -8.60
C LEU A 95 15.43 18.11 -8.10
N THR A 96 15.88 17.57 -6.97
CA THR A 96 17.23 17.74 -6.42
C THR A 96 17.93 16.39 -6.50
N GLU A 97 19.17 16.36 -6.99
CA GLU A 97 19.97 15.13 -7.06
C GLU A 97 20.14 14.51 -5.67
N GLY A 98 20.07 13.19 -5.61
CA GLY A 98 20.04 12.41 -4.37
C GLY A 98 18.62 12.26 -3.81
N GLU A 99 18.07 13.30 -3.20
CA GLU A 99 16.76 13.26 -2.55
C GLU A 99 15.93 14.52 -2.81
N THR A 100 14.69 14.33 -3.22
CA THR A 100 13.66 15.39 -3.27
C THR A 100 12.57 15.07 -2.26
N ARG A 101 12.28 16.02 -1.37
CA ARG A 101 11.23 15.86 -0.35
C ARG A 101 10.00 16.67 -0.73
N ILE A 102 8.84 16.04 -0.67
CA ILE A 102 7.56 16.68 -0.91
C ILE A 102 6.57 16.30 0.19
N VAL A 103 5.48 17.06 0.29
CA VAL A 103 4.36 16.74 1.18
C VAL A 103 3.10 16.69 0.31
N LEU A 104 2.41 15.55 0.36
CA LEU A 104 1.12 15.36 -0.28
C LEU A 104 0.02 15.50 0.76
N GLY A 105 -0.94 16.40 0.54
CA GLY A 105 -2.11 16.54 1.39
C GLY A 105 -3.13 15.47 1.00
N GLU A 106 -3.47 14.59 1.94
CA GLU A 106 -4.45 13.52 1.76
C GLU A 106 -5.54 13.60 2.84
N GLY A 107 -6.56 12.77 2.77
CA GLY A 107 -7.65 12.77 3.76
C GLY A 107 -7.21 12.49 5.20
N VAL A 108 -6.09 11.77 5.40
CA VAL A 108 -5.46 11.55 6.70
C VAL A 108 -4.60 12.71 7.19
N GLY A 109 -4.41 13.76 6.37
CA GLY A 109 -3.53 14.88 6.63
C GLY A 109 -2.27 14.86 5.73
N PRO A 110 -1.20 15.58 6.13
CA PRO A 110 0.03 15.66 5.37
C PRO A 110 0.79 14.32 5.38
N VAL A 111 1.12 13.83 4.18
CA VAL A 111 1.93 12.62 3.97
C VAL A 111 3.28 13.03 3.39
N PRO A 112 4.37 12.95 4.18
CA PRO A 112 5.71 13.19 3.69
C PRO A 112 6.16 12.09 2.73
N VAL A 113 6.68 12.49 1.57
CA VAL A 113 7.24 11.58 0.58
C VAL A 113 8.64 12.03 0.22
N MET A 114 9.58 11.08 0.21
CA MET A 114 10.94 11.26 -0.28
C MET A 114 11.08 10.57 -1.63
N ILE A 115 11.57 11.28 -2.62
CA ILE A 115 11.83 10.76 -3.95
C ILE A 115 13.34 10.66 -4.12
N ARG A 116 13.85 9.47 -4.38
CA ARG A 116 15.23 9.24 -4.73
C ARG A 116 15.46 9.64 -6.19
N VAL A 117 16.49 10.45 -6.42
CA VAL A 117 16.83 11.00 -7.74
C VAL A 117 18.26 10.60 -8.09
N GLU A 118 18.45 10.04 -9.28
CA GLU A 118 19.76 9.69 -9.84
C GLU A 118 19.84 10.19 -11.28
N ASN A 119 20.90 10.93 -11.60
CA ASN A 119 21.10 11.53 -12.92
C ASN A 119 19.90 12.40 -13.37
N GLY A 120 19.33 13.15 -12.45
CA GLY A 120 18.19 14.03 -12.70
C GLY A 120 16.85 13.31 -12.93
N LYS A 121 16.76 12.01 -12.68
CA LYS A 121 15.53 11.19 -12.85
C LYS A 121 15.10 10.55 -11.55
N PRO A 122 13.79 10.44 -11.29
CA PRO A 122 13.29 9.71 -10.14
C PRO A 122 13.56 8.21 -10.31
N VAL A 123 14.07 7.57 -9.25
CA VAL A 123 14.36 6.12 -9.21
C VAL A 123 13.32 5.38 -8.37
N SER A 124 12.91 5.97 -7.25
CA SER A 124 11.91 5.42 -6.35
C SER A 124 11.26 6.53 -5.53
N ALA A 125 10.12 6.24 -4.94
CA ALA A 125 9.49 7.11 -3.96
C ALA A 125 9.22 6.34 -2.66
N GLN A 126 9.30 7.04 -1.53
CA GLN A 126 9.11 6.51 -0.18
C GLN A 126 8.15 7.40 0.57
N LEU A 127 7.04 6.85 1.01
CA LEU A 127 6.13 7.51 1.94
C LEU A 127 6.55 7.25 3.40
N THR A 128 6.26 8.20 4.27
CA THR A 128 6.26 8.01 5.73
C THR A 128 4.80 8.07 6.20
N THR A 129 4.39 7.09 7.03
CA THR A 129 3.00 7.06 7.53
C THR A 129 2.68 8.31 8.33
N ALA A 130 1.50 8.91 8.07
CA ALA A 130 1.05 10.10 8.79
C ALA A 130 0.60 9.79 10.23
N GLN A 131 0.21 8.54 10.50
CA GLN A 131 -0.29 8.09 11.81
C GLN A 131 0.68 7.10 12.45
N ALA A 132 0.82 7.20 13.78
CA ALA A 132 1.54 6.23 14.58
C ALA A 132 0.83 4.86 14.51
N PRO A 133 1.57 3.74 14.60
CA PRO A 133 0.98 2.42 14.59
C PRO A 133 0.06 2.19 15.80
N GLU A 134 -1.14 1.68 15.54
CA GLU A 134 -2.08 1.17 16.56
C GLU A 134 -2.13 -0.36 16.47
N PHE A 135 -2.12 -1.02 17.64
CA PHE A 135 -2.18 -2.48 17.76
C PHE A 135 -3.36 -2.88 18.61
N ARG A 136 -4.11 -3.91 18.19
CA ARG A 136 -5.21 -4.49 18.97
C ARG A 136 -5.06 -6.01 19.09
N ASN A 137 -5.52 -6.56 20.19
CA ASN A 137 -5.45 -7.99 20.51
C ASN A 137 -6.77 -8.70 20.18
N ASP A 138 -7.45 -8.28 19.13
CA ASP A 138 -8.72 -8.83 18.65
C ASP A 138 -8.56 -9.66 17.36
N ALA A 139 -7.34 -10.12 17.08
CA ALA A 139 -7.08 -11.01 15.95
C ALA A 139 -7.77 -12.38 16.14
N PRO A 140 -8.26 -12.99 15.06
CA PRO A 140 -8.81 -14.34 15.11
C PRO A 140 -7.80 -15.38 15.60
N THR A 141 -8.30 -16.48 16.13
CA THR A 141 -7.46 -17.62 16.55
C THR A 141 -6.80 -18.32 15.35
N ALA A 142 -5.73 -19.08 15.59
CA ALA A 142 -5.05 -19.82 14.53
C ALA A 142 -5.96 -20.78 13.75
N PRO A 143 -6.89 -21.55 14.37
CA PRO A 143 -7.89 -22.32 13.63
C PRO A 143 -8.83 -21.48 12.76
N GLU A 144 -9.24 -20.30 13.23
CA GLU A 144 -10.08 -19.39 12.43
C GLU A 144 -9.32 -18.80 11.24
N ILE A 145 -8.05 -18.43 11.43
CA ILE A 145 -7.17 -17.94 10.35
C ILE A 145 -6.90 -19.06 9.34
N ALA A 146 -6.63 -20.28 9.79
CA ALA A 146 -6.46 -21.43 8.90
C ALA A 146 -7.71 -21.67 8.05
N SER A 147 -8.91 -21.66 8.66
CA SER A 147 -10.18 -21.77 7.94
C SER A 147 -10.40 -20.59 6.98
N LEU A 148 -10.11 -19.36 7.41
CA LEU A 148 -10.22 -18.13 6.61
C LEU A 148 -9.34 -18.18 5.35
N LEU A 149 -8.17 -18.81 5.46
CA LEU A 149 -7.17 -18.88 4.37
C LEU A 149 -7.17 -20.25 3.64
N SER A 150 -8.11 -21.14 3.96
CA SER A 150 -8.21 -22.53 3.41
C SER A 150 -6.91 -23.32 3.58
N LEU A 151 -6.28 -23.20 4.76
CA LEU A 151 -5.02 -23.82 5.14
C LEU A 151 -5.19 -24.79 6.32
N ASN A 152 -4.13 -25.54 6.65
CA ASN A 152 -4.08 -26.30 7.90
C ASN A 152 -3.70 -25.37 9.07
N VAL A 153 -4.11 -25.71 10.29
CA VAL A 153 -3.75 -24.96 11.50
C VAL A 153 -2.22 -24.89 11.68
N SER A 154 -1.51 -25.95 11.28
CA SER A 154 -0.05 -26.01 11.31
C SER A 154 0.66 -25.04 10.34
N ASP A 155 -0.06 -24.51 9.35
CA ASP A 155 0.47 -23.50 8.42
C ASP A 155 0.46 -22.08 9.04
N VAL A 156 -0.29 -21.86 10.13
CA VAL A 156 -0.37 -20.58 10.83
C VAL A 156 0.67 -20.51 11.95
N SER A 157 1.48 -19.46 11.97
CA SER A 157 2.49 -19.26 13.02
C SER A 157 1.82 -18.89 14.36
N THR A 158 2.23 -19.57 15.43
CA THR A 158 1.71 -19.36 16.79
C THR A 158 2.82 -19.21 17.83
N THR A 159 4.08 -19.16 17.40
CA THR A 159 5.27 -19.11 18.29
C THR A 159 5.72 -17.67 18.54
N SER A 160 6.82 -17.26 17.93
CA SER A 160 7.43 -15.93 18.11
C SER A 160 6.62 -14.81 17.44
N LEU A 161 6.03 -15.11 16.29
CA LEU A 161 5.14 -14.19 15.56
C LEU A 161 3.74 -14.79 15.55
N LYS A 162 2.76 -14.02 16.02
CA LYS A 162 1.33 -14.39 16.08
C LYS A 162 0.52 -13.36 15.32
N ALA A 163 -0.68 -13.73 14.89
CA ALA A 163 -1.57 -12.80 14.23
C ALA A 163 -1.93 -11.62 15.14
N GLU A 164 -1.91 -10.42 14.59
CA GLU A 164 -2.29 -9.17 15.27
C GLU A 164 -3.10 -8.28 14.33
N ALA A 165 -3.98 -7.48 14.91
CA ALA A 165 -4.66 -6.40 14.23
C ALA A 165 -3.80 -5.12 14.34
N VAL A 166 -3.40 -4.53 13.20
CA VAL A 166 -2.48 -3.40 13.14
C VAL A 166 -3.01 -2.35 12.18
N SER A 167 -2.87 -1.07 12.55
CA SER A 167 -3.19 0.07 11.68
C SER A 167 -2.08 1.10 11.67
N CYS A 168 -1.74 1.59 10.48
CA CYS A 168 -0.96 2.82 10.27
C CYS A 168 -1.80 3.86 9.51
N GLY A 169 -3.12 3.90 9.79
CA GLY A 169 -4.14 4.72 9.12
C GLY A 169 -5.28 3.89 8.53
N VAL A 170 -4.99 2.67 8.07
CA VAL A 170 -5.99 1.65 7.66
C VAL A 170 -5.67 0.37 8.41
N PRO A 171 -6.67 -0.28 9.07
CA PRO A 171 -6.44 -1.48 9.86
C PRO A 171 -6.39 -2.75 8.99
N PHE A 172 -5.41 -3.62 9.28
CA PHE A 172 -5.21 -4.93 8.65
C PHE A 172 -5.01 -6.02 9.70
N LEU A 173 -5.52 -7.22 9.41
CA LEU A 173 -5.09 -8.43 10.08
C LEU A 173 -3.73 -8.85 9.53
N ILE A 174 -2.68 -8.76 10.32
CA ILE A 174 -1.34 -9.23 9.99
C ILE A 174 -1.25 -10.70 10.42
N ALA A 175 -1.20 -11.61 9.44
CA ALA A 175 -1.28 -13.05 9.65
C ALA A 175 0.03 -13.74 9.26
N PRO A 176 0.93 -14.07 10.21
CA PRO A 176 2.14 -14.82 9.94
C PRO A 176 1.84 -16.28 9.60
N LEU A 177 2.37 -16.77 8.49
CA LEU A 177 2.34 -18.17 8.10
C LEU A 177 3.73 -18.81 8.27
N THR A 178 3.78 -20.12 8.40
CA THR A 178 5.02 -20.84 8.74
C THR A 178 5.99 -20.97 7.58
N SER A 179 5.54 -20.75 6.33
CA SER A 179 6.38 -20.92 5.13
C SER A 179 5.86 -20.14 3.93
N ARG A 180 6.75 -19.93 2.96
CA ARG A 180 6.44 -19.38 1.63
C ARG A 180 5.41 -20.23 0.88
N ASP A 181 5.47 -21.57 1.02
CA ASP A 181 4.50 -22.48 0.42
C ASP A 181 3.10 -22.26 1.00
N ALA A 182 2.97 -22.09 2.31
CA ALA A 182 1.69 -21.78 2.94
C ALA A 182 1.10 -20.46 2.41
N VAL A 183 1.94 -19.42 2.24
CA VAL A 183 1.52 -18.15 1.61
C VAL A 183 0.99 -18.39 0.19
N SER A 184 1.71 -19.15 -0.63
CA SER A 184 1.30 -19.40 -2.03
C SER A 184 0.02 -20.23 -2.14
N ARG A 185 -0.23 -21.18 -1.22
CA ARG A 185 -1.44 -22.03 -1.22
C ARG A 185 -2.69 -21.32 -0.67
N ALA A 186 -2.52 -20.25 0.08
CA ALA A 186 -3.63 -19.56 0.74
C ALA A 186 -4.71 -19.13 -0.25
N LYS A 187 -5.98 -19.36 0.14
CA LYS A 187 -7.16 -18.89 -0.60
C LYS A 187 -8.16 -18.36 0.40
N LEU A 188 -8.71 -17.18 0.15
CA LEU A 188 -9.71 -16.59 1.03
C LEU A 188 -11.03 -17.38 0.96
N ASP A 189 -11.47 -17.91 2.10
CA ASP A 189 -12.85 -18.43 2.25
C ASP A 189 -13.79 -17.29 2.64
N ARG A 190 -14.67 -16.92 1.71
CA ARG A 190 -15.59 -15.81 1.86
C ARG A 190 -16.59 -16.01 3.01
N ALA A 191 -17.08 -17.23 3.17
CA ALA A 191 -18.06 -17.52 4.21
C ALA A 191 -17.46 -17.45 5.62
N THR A 192 -16.20 -17.88 5.77
CA THR A 192 -15.45 -17.70 7.01
C THR A 192 -15.12 -16.22 7.26
N TRP A 193 -14.72 -15.46 6.23
CA TRP A 193 -14.47 -14.03 6.34
C TRP A 193 -15.72 -13.27 6.86
N GLU A 194 -16.89 -13.55 6.32
CA GLU A 194 -18.14 -12.93 6.74
C GLU A 194 -18.45 -13.16 8.23
N LYS A 195 -18.08 -14.32 8.77
CA LYS A 195 -18.27 -14.65 10.19
C LYS A 195 -17.22 -14.02 11.10
N VAL A 196 -15.96 -13.98 10.65
CA VAL A 196 -14.81 -13.73 11.53
C VAL A 196 -14.33 -12.27 11.45
N LEU A 197 -14.35 -11.65 10.27
CA LEU A 197 -13.75 -10.33 10.04
C LEU A 197 -14.69 -9.25 9.52
N ALA A 198 -15.78 -9.59 8.84
CA ALA A 198 -16.61 -8.61 8.14
C ALA A 198 -17.12 -7.47 9.03
N ASN A 199 -17.39 -7.75 10.31
CA ASN A 199 -17.84 -6.77 11.30
C ASN A 199 -16.76 -6.35 12.29
N GLY A 200 -15.51 -6.82 12.09
CA GLY A 200 -14.36 -6.49 12.94
C GLY A 200 -13.75 -5.14 12.64
N TRP A 201 -12.76 -4.77 13.46
CA TRP A 201 -11.93 -3.59 13.22
C TRP A 201 -11.07 -3.78 11.96
N THR A 202 -10.42 -4.96 11.83
CA THR A 202 -9.74 -5.36 10.60
C THR A 202 -10.69 -6.15 9.72
N LYS A 203 -10.79 -5.78 8.45
CA LYS A 203 -11.58 -6.51 7.45
C LYS A 203 -10.71 -7.14 6.37
N GLU A 204 -9.51 -6.62 6.22
CA GLU A 204 -8.55 -7.02 5.20
C GLU A 204 -7.44 -7.87 5.83
N VAL A 205 -6.92 -8.82 5.06
CA VAL A 205 -5.94 -9.79 5.55
C VAL A 205 -4.63 -9.63 4.80
N TYR A 206 -3.55 -9.35 5.54
CA TYR A 206 -2.20 -9.34 5.02
C TYR A 206 -1.42 -10.51 5.61
N LEU A 207 -1.27 -11.56 4.83
CA LEU A 207 -0.55 -12.77 5.23
C LEU A 207 0.88 -12.73 4.71
N PHE A 208 1.81 -13.30 5.46
CA PHE A 208 3.22 -13.28 5.10
C PHE A 208 3.99 -14.51 5.60
N ASP A 209 5.10 -14.83 4.94
CA ASP A 209 6.04 -15.87 5.32
C ASP A 209 6.89 -15.43 6.52
N ALA A 210 6.57 -15.97 7.70
CA ALA A 210 7.31 -15.67 8.93
C ALA A 210 8.70 -16.28 8.97
N SER A 211 8.98 -17.36 8.20
CA SER A 211 10.30 -18.00 8.17
C SER A 211 11.37 -17.08 7.57
N ALA A 212 11.00 -16.26 6.59
CA ALA A 212 11.90 -15.30 5.95
C ALA A 212 12.41 -14.22 6.92
N VAL A 213 11.62 -13.85 7.94
CA VAL A 213 12.01 -12.84 8.94
C VAL A 213 13.23 -13.28 9.73
N SER A 214 13.32 -14.55 10.11
CA SER A 214 14.43 -15.10 10.88
C SER A 214 15.70 -15.30 10.05
N THR A 215 15.57 -15.49 8.74
CA THR A 215 16.68 -15.71 7.81
C THR A 215 17.20 -14.42 7.18
N GLY A 216 16.50 -13.29 7.36
CA GLY A 216 16.82 -12.01 6.69
C GLY A 216 16.55 -12.01 5.18
N GLY A 217 15.75 -12.95 4.70
CA GLY A 217 15.35 -13.06 3.30
C GLY A 217 14.20 -12.11 2.92
N ALA A 218 13.89 -12.07 1.63
CA ALA A 218 12.70 -11.36 1.16
C ALA A 218 11.42 -12.07 1.64
N ILE A 219 10.54 -11.30 2.26
CA ILE A 219 9.30 -11.78 2.87
C ILE A 219 8.24 -11.90 1.76
N ARG A 220 7.78 -13.13 1.48
CA ARG A 220 6.60 -13.33 0.63
C ARG A 220 5.36 -12.90 1.38
N ALA A 221 4.52 -12.07 0.75
CA ALA A 221 3.24 -11.64 1.30
C ALA A 221 2.13 -11.66 0.25
N ARG A 222 0.89 -11.76 0.72
CA ARG A 222 -0.33 -11.58 -0.10
C ARG A 222 -1.35 -10.75 0.67
N MET A 223 -2.24 -10.07 -0.04
CA MET A 223 -3.27 -9.24 0.56
C MET A 223 -4.64 -9.59 -0.03
N PHE A 224 -5.56 -9.99 0.82
CA PHE A 224 -6.96 -10.20 0.48
C PHE A 224 -7.81 -9.07 1.07
N ALA A 225 -8.60 -8.39 0.21
CA ALA A 225 -9.35 -7.20 0.56
C ALA A 225 -10.86 -7.29 0.25
N PRO A 226 -11.56 -8.30 0.77
CA PRO A 226 -12.97 -8.50 0.47
C PRO A 226 -13.87 -7.36 0.97
N GLY A 227 -13.47 -6.64 2.03
CA GLY A 227 -14.18 -5.48 2.57
C GLY A 227 -14.08 -4.24 1.67
N LEU A 228 -13.07 -4.18 0.80
CA LEU A 228 -12.93 -3.16 -0.24
C LEU A 228 -13.54 -3.58 -1.59
N GLY A 229 -14.09 -4.80 -1.68
CA GLY A 229 -14.60 -5.36 -2.94
C GLY A 229 -13.50 -5.92 -3.86
N ILE A 230 -12.28 -6.04 -3.35
CA ILE A 230 -11.11 -6.54 -4.08
C ILE A 230 -10.82 -7.96 -3.59
N GLY A 231 -10.70 -8.92 -4.50
CA GLY A 231 -10.40 -10.30 -4.13
C GLY A 231 -8.99 -10.45 -3.58
N GLU A 232 -8.02 -9.98 -4.32
CA GLU A 232 -6.60 -9.92 -3.95
C GLU A 232 -5.97 -8.67 -4.58
N ASP A 233 -5.02 -8.02 -3.87
CA ASP A 233 -4.31 -6.83 -4.34
C ASP A 233 -2.83 -7.13 -4.57
N PRO A 234 -2.24 -6.72 -5.71
CA PRO A 234 -0.88 -7.15 -6.08
C PRO A 234 0.24 -6.46 -5.30
N ALA A 235 0.00 -5.25 -4.75
CA ALA A 235 1.01 -4.56 -3.92
C ALA A 235 0.35 -3.50 -3.03
N THR A 236 0.34 -3.75 -1.73
CA THR A 236 -0.44 -2.97 -0.76
C THR A 236 0.47 -2.21 0.19
N GLY A 237 0.80 -0.97 -0.15
CA GLY A 237 1.70 -0.14 0.65
C GLY A 237 1.21 0.12 2.08
N SER A 238 -0.10 0.34 2.28
CA SER A 238 -0.68 0.55 3.61
C SER A 238 -0.60 -0.70 4.51
N ALA A 239 -0.84 -1.89 3.96
CA ALA A 239 -0.68 -3.14 4.70
C ALA A 239 0.79 -3.47 4.97
N ALA A 240 1.67 -3.17 4.00
CA ALA A 240 3.12 -3.30 4.15
C ALA A 240 3.67 -2.38 5.25
N ALA A 241 3.11 -1.17 5.42
CA ALA A 241 3.43 -0.31 6.56
C ALA A 241 3.03 -0.94 7.89
N CYS A 242 1.84 -1.56 7.96
CA CYS A 242 1.39 -2.30 9.14
C CYS A 242 2.32 -3.50 9.44
N LEU A 243 2.77 -4.22 8.40
CA LEU A 243 3.76 -5.28 8.56
C LEU A 243 5.09 -4.75 9.10
N ALA A 244 5.60 -3.61 8.58
CA ALA A 244 6.83 -3.00 9.08
C ALA A 244 6.73 -2.63 10.57
N ALA A 245 5.61 -2.03 10.98
CA ALA A 245 5.33 -1.71 12.38
C ALA A 245 5.25 -2.99 13.25
N TYR A 246 4.55 -4.02 12.76
CA TYR A 246 4.45 -5.30 13.42
C TYR A 246 5.82 -5.96 13.61
N LEU A 247 6.63 -6.02 12.56
CA LEU A 247 7.97 -6.60 12.64
C LEU A 247 8.89 -5.80 13.57
N ALA A 248 8.79 -4.46 13.56
CA ALA A 248 9.54 -3.61 14.48
C ALA A 248 9.13 -3.85 15.94
N LYS A 249 7.84 -4.04 16.22
CA LYS A 249 7.36 -4.39 17.57
C LYS A 249 8.02 -5.67 18.09
N HIS A 250 8.11 -6.69 17.25
CA HIS A 250 8.64 -8.00 17.61
C HIS A 250 10.17 -8.15 17.47
N ALA A 251 10.84 -7.19 16.85
CA ALA A 251 12.30 -7.19 16.73
C ALA A 251 12.98 -6.97 18.10
N SER A 252 14.04 -7.75 18.38
CA SER A 252 14.78 -7.70 19.65
C SER A 252 15.83 -6.58 19.75
N GLY A 253 15.97 -5.71 18.74
CA GLY A 253 16.96 -4.61 18.77
C GLY A 253 16.89 -3.70 17.56
N GLY A 254 17.76 -2.69 17.54
CA GLY A 254 18.02 -1.82 16.40
C GLY A 254 17.20 -0.53 16.36
N ALA A 255 17.91 0.60 16.14
CA ALA A 255 17.27 1.92 15.97
C ALA A 255 16.64 2.08 14.57
N ALA A 256 17.20 1.42 13.56
CA ALA A 256 16.71 1.41 12.18
C ALA A 256 16.57 -0.03 11.70
N LEU A 257 15.36 -0.42 11.34
CA LEU A 257 14.99 -1.76 10.89
C LEU A 257 14.51 -1.68 9.44
N SER A 258 14.85 -2.68 8.63
CA SER A 258 14.44 -2.72 7.22
C SER A 258 14.14 -4.14 6.76
N TRP A 259 13.20 -4.25 5.81
CA TRP A 259 12.80 -5.51 5.19
C TRP A 259 12.46 -5.30 3.72
N THR A 260 12.57 -6.36 2.95
CA THR A 260 12.07 -6.43 1.57
C THR A 260 10.86 -7.35 1.53
N VAL A 261 9.78 -6.89 0.92
CA VAL A 261 8.56 -7.69 0.72
C VAL A 261 8.37 -7.96 -0.75
N GLU A 262 8.05 -9.21 -1.07
CA GLU A 262 7.61 -9.69 -2.38
C GLU A 262 6.11 -9.96 -2.32
N GLN A 263 5.31 -9.25 -3.13
CA GLN A 263 3.85 -9.41 -3.19
C GLN A 263 3.40 -9.54 -4.66
N GLY A 264 2.20 -10.08 -4.92
CA GLY A 264 1.57 -10.13 -6.23
C GLY A 264 2.12 -11.18 -7.20
N PHE A 265 3.05 -12.01 -6.78
CA PHE A 265 3.63 -13.05 -7.64
C PHE A 265 2.59 -14.10 -8.06
N GLU A 266 1.70 -14.47 -7.14
CA GLU A 266 0.61 -15.41 -7.37
C GLU A 266 -0.45 -14.84 -8.33
N MET A 267 -0.47 -13.52 -8.48
CA MET A 267 -1.33 -12.80 -9.44
C MET A 267 -0.64 -12.56 -10.80
N GLY A 268 0.63 -12.97 -10.97
CA GLY A 268 1.42 -12.64 -12.16
C GLY A 268 1.83 -11.17 -12.26
N ARG A 269 1.75 -10.42 -11.15
CA ARG A 269 2.13 -9.01 -11.02
C ARG A 269 3.21 -8.82 -9.95
N PRO A 270 4.43 -9.33 -10.17
CA PRO A 270 5.49 -9.29 -9.16
C PRO A 270 5.79 -7.86 -8.73
N SER A 271 5.80 -7.67 -7.41
CA SER A 271 5.97 -6.38 -6.75
C SER A 271 7.02 -6.49 -5.65
N ILE A 272 7.87 -5.46 -5.53
CA ILE A 272 8.92 -5.37 -4.53
C ILE A 272 8.72 -4.09 -3.70
N LEU A 273 8.46 -4.27 -2.42
CA LEU A 273 8.28 -3.18 -1.46
C LEU A 273 9.46 -3.16 -0.48
N SER A 274 10.09 -2.02 -0.32
CA SER A 274 11.12 -1.79 0.69
C SER A 274 10.47 -1.15 1.92
N LEU A 275 10.60 -1.81 3.05
CA LEU A 275 10.02 -1.38 4.32
C LEU A 275 11.11 -0.91 5.27
N SER A 276 10.82 0.10 6.07
CA SER A 276 11.66 0.46 7.21
C SER A 276 10.84 1.02 8.36
N ALA A 277 11.36 0.81 9.58
CA ALA A 277 10.78 1.38 10.78
C ALA A 277 11.89 1.80 11.76
N GLU A 278 11.67 2.89 12.46
CA GLU A 278 12.50 3.32 13.57
C GLU A 278 11.97 2.72 14.88
N LYS A 279 12.87 2.30 15.75
CA LYS A 279 12.51 1.83 17.10
C LYS A 279 13.50 2.39 18.13
N SER A 280 12.98 3.07 19.15
CA SER A 280 13.78 3.59 20.27
C SER A 280 13.01 3.37 21.56
N ASP A 281 13.68 2.83 22.58
CA ASP A 281 13.11 2.57 23.90
C ASP A 281 11.79 1.80 23.88
N GLY A 282 11.70 0.82 22.97
CA GLY A 282 10.49 0.00 22.78
C GLY A 282 9.35 0.70 22.01
N LYS A 283 9.50 1.97 21.66
CA LYS A 283 8.52 2.73 20.88
C LYS A 283 8.86 2.67 19.39
N ILE A 284 7.84 2.50 18.56
CA ILE A 284 7.96 2.55 17.11
C ILE A 284 7.81 4.01 16.68
N GLY A 285 8.81 4.52 16.00
CA GLY A 285 8.85 5.85 15.41
C GLY A 285 8.30 5.87 13.99
N ALA A 286 9.03 6.49 13.07
CA ALA A 286 8.63 6.60 11.68
C ALA A 286 8.59 5.23 10.99
N VAL A 287 7.48 4.95 10.33
CA VAL A 287 7.29 3.77 9.47
C VAL A 287 7.26 4.22 8.02
N ARG A 288 8.02 3.55 7.16
CA ARG A 288 8.18 3.96 5.76
C ARG A 288 8.00 2.77 4.82
N VAL A 289 7.42 3.08 3.66
CA VAL A 289 7.28 2.13 2.54
C VAL A 289 7.80 2.80 1.29
N ALA A 290 8.71 2.14 0.59
CA ALA A 290 9.31 2.63 -0.63
C ALA A 290 9.21 1.60 -1.75
N GLY A 291 9.23 2.09 -3.00
CA GLY A 291 9.37 1.27 -4.17
C GLY A 291 9.59 2.06 -5.44
N LYS A 292 9.92 1.33 -6.50
CA LYS A 292 10.01 1.86 -7.85
C LYS A 292 8.63 1.96 -8.48
N SER A 293 8.52 2.71 -9.57
CA SER A 293 7.33 2.75 -10.41
C SER A 293 7.74 2.89 -11.88
N VAL A 294 6.90 2.42 -12.79
CA VAL A 294 7.11 2.52 -14.22
C VAL A 294 5.86 3.05 -14.92
N LEU A 295 6.04 4.02 -15.83
CA LEU A 295 4.95 4.55 -16.65
C LEU A 295 4.51 3.51 -17.67
N VAL A 296 3.20 3.36 -17.86
CA VAL A 296 2.60 2.37 -18.77
C VAL A 296 1.90 3.04 -19.93
N SER A 297 1.01 3.99 -19.67
CA SER A 297 0.28 4.71 -20.71
C SER A 297 -0.04 6.15 -20.30
N GLU A 298 -0.37 6.97 -21.29
CA GLU A 298 -0.88 8.31 -21.12
C GLU A 298 -1.99 8.59 -22.12
N GLY A 299 -2.87 9.52 -21.81
CA GLY A 299 -3.97 9.89 -22.69
C GLY A 299 -4.79 11.06 -22.17
N SER A 300 -5.93 11.27 -22.78
CA SER A 300 -6.91 12.26 -22.34
C SER A 300 -8.30 11.66 -22.21
N LEU A 301 -9.00 12.00 -21.12
CA LEU A 301 -10.35 11.58 -20.82
C LEU A 301 -11.31 12.77 -21.07
N ARG A 302 -12.43 12.52 -21.74
CA ARG A 302 -13.49 13.53 -21.94
C ARG A 302 -14.55 13.39 -20.85
N VAL A 303 -14.84 14.49 -20.16
CA VAL A 303 -15.88 14.55 -19.14
C VAL A 303 -16.96 15.52 -19.60
N GLY A 304 -18.20 15.04 -19.67
CA GLY A 304 -19.37 15.79 -20.09
C GLY A 304 -20.07 16.53 -18.95
#